data_e44be2faaab364966eff1fa93878b771
#
_entry.id   e44be2faaab364966eff1fa93878b771
#
_cell.length_a   1.000
_cell.length_b   1.000
_cell.length_c   1.000
_cell.angle_alpha   90.00
_cell.angle_beta   90.00
_cell.angle_gamma   90.00
#
_symmetry.space_group_name_H-M   'P 1'
#
loop_
_entity.id
_entity.type
_entity.pdbx_description
1 polymer ?
#
loop_
_entity_poly.entity_id
_entity_poly.type
_entity_poly.pdbx_seq_one_letter_code
_entity_poly.pdbx_strand_id
1 'polypeptide(L)'
;MENIQLLVDSFWPMFKAGLLISVPLMLVSFVVGLVLAFVLALMRMSKIAPFKAIAWFVVWVIRGTPLLVQIYVIYFGLPSVGLVLDPIPSAILALVISQGAYNSEVIRAALGSIPKGQFEACRALGLNK
;
A
#
# COMPACT_ATOMS: atom_id res chain seq x y z
N MET A 1 9.04 -16.78 39.13
CA MET A 1 9.85 -17.60 38.21
C MET A 1 9.00 -18.09 37.02
N GLU A 2 7.72 -18.39 37.25
CA GLU A 2 6.78 -18.86 36.20
C GLU A 2 6.60 -17.89 35.02
N ASN A 3 6.53 -16.58 35.30
CA ASN A 3 6.38 -15.55 34.25
C ASN A 3 7.62 -15.43 33.35
N ILE A 4 8.82 -15.70 33.83
CA ILE A 4 10.06 -15.62 33.06
C ILE A 4 10.16 -16.84 32.12
N GLN A 5 9.80 -18.02 32.62
CA GLN A 5 9.75 -19.25 31.84
C GLN A 5 8.71 -19.10 30.69
N LEU A 6 7.53 -18.56 31.01
CA LEU A 6 6.49 -18.30 29.99
C LEU A 6 6.98 -17.34 28.89
N LEU A 7 7.73 -16.31 29.25
CA LEU A 7 8.32 -15.39 28.28
C LEU A 7 9.36 -16.08 27.39
N VAL A 8 10.24 -16.90 27.97
CA VAL A 8 11.28 -17.62 27.21
C VAL A 8 10.65 -18.65 26.28
N ASP A 9 9.67 -19.42 26.77
CA ASP A 9 8.99 -20.45 25.98
C ASP A 9 8.14 -19.86 24.85
N SER A 10 7.58 -18.65 25.06
CA SER A 10 6.79 -17.97 24.04
C SER A 10 7.64 -17.20 23.02
N PHE A 11 8.84 -16.77 23.37
CA PHE A 11 9.69 -15.94 22.53
C PHE A 11 10.04 -16.62 21.20
N TRP A 12 10.50 -17.85 21.25
CA TRP A 12 10.95 -18.55 20.06
C TRP A 12 9.83 -18.85 19.04
N PRO A 13 8.66 -19.36 19.44
CA PRO A 13 7.53 -19.53 18.52
C PRO A 13 7.05 -18.20 17.91
N MET A 14 6.99 -17.13 18.70
CA MET A 14 6.58 -15.80 18.22
C MET A 14 7.60 -15.23 17.23
N PHE A 15 8.88 -15.31 17.55
CA PHE A 15 9.96 -14.87 16.66
C PHE A 15 9.95 -15.62 15.33
N LYS A 16 9.80 -16.96 15.39
CA LYS A 16 9.70 -17.80 14.19
C LYS A 16 8.47 -17.46 13.34
N ALA A 17 7.32 -17.26 13.96
CA ALA A 17 6.10 -16.85 13.26
C ALA A 17 6.26 -15.47 12.62
N GLY A 18 6.86 -14.51 13.33
CA GLY A 18 7.19 -13.19 12.79
C GLY A 18 8.10 -13.29 11.55
N LEU A 19 9.14 -14.10 11.61
CA LEU A 19 10.08 -14.24 10.50
C LEU A 19 9.49 -14.98 9.30
N LEU A 20 8.74 -16.05 9.53
CA LEU A 20 8.24 -16.93 8.46
C LEU A 20 6.90 -16.46 7.86
N ILE A 21 6.11 -15.70 8.60
CA ILE A 21 4.79 -15.23 8.14
C ILE A 21 4.80 -13.73 7.91
N SER A 22 5.18 -12.93 8.91
CA SER A 22 5.06 -11.47 8.81
C SER A 22 6.04 -10.87 7.83
N VAL A 23 7.29 -11.34 7.77
CA VAL A 23 8.29 -10.81 6.82
C VAL A 23 7.91 -11.09 5.36
N PRO A 24 7.60 -12.33 4.94
CA PRO A 24 7.14 -12.57 3.56
C PRO A 24 5.85 -11.80 3.22
N LEU A 25 4.90 -11.75 4.14
CA LEU A 25 3.64 -11.00 3.96
C LEU A 25 3.91 -9.52 3.73
N MET A 26 4.80 -8.92 4.52
CA MET A 26 5.22 -7.53 4.37
C MET A 26 5.91 -7.29 3.02
N LEU A 27 6.85 -8.14 2.63
CA LEU A 27 7.60 -7.98 1.38
C LEU A 27 6.69 -8.08 0.16
N VAL A 28 5.82 -9.08 0.11
CA VAL A 28 4.85 -9.26 -0.99
C VAL A 28 3.92 -8.06 -1.07
N SER A 29 3.35 -7.66 0.07
CA SER A 29 2.42 -6.52 0.13
C SER A 29 3.10 -5.21 -0.26
N PHE A 30 4.37 -5.02 0.15
CA PHE A 30 5.14 -3.83 -0.19
C PHE A 30 5.40 -3.73 -1.70
N VAL A 31 5.91 -4.79 -2.32
CA VAL A 31 6.23 -4.79 -3.76
C VAL A 31 4.97 -4.56 -4.60
N VAL A 32 3.90 -5.31 -4.33
CA VAL A 32 2.64 -5.16 -5.07
C VAL A 32 1.98 -3.80 -4.77
N GLY A 33 2.03 -3.36 -3.51
CA GLY A 33 1.52 -2.05 -3.09
C GLY A 33 2.28 -0.89 -3.72
N LEU A 34 3.59 -1.03 -3.96
CA LEU A 34 4.39 -0.02 -4.64
C LEU A 34 3.98 0.14 -6.11
N VAL A 35 3.70 -0.98 -6.81
CA VAL A 35 3.15 -0.94 -8.18
C VAL A 35 1.81 -0.22 -8.20
N LEU A 36 0.91 -0.55 -7.29
CA LEU A 36 -0.38 0.13 -7.16
C LEU A 36 -0.20 1.62 -6.84
N ALA A 37 0.74 1.96 -5.97
CA ALA A 37 1.06 3.35 -5.61
C ALA A 37 1.49 4.16 -6.83
N PHE A 38 2.33 3.57 -7.68
CA PHE A 38 2.79 4.22 -8.91
C PHE A 38 1.65 4.49 -9.89
N VAL A 39 0.77 3.49 -10.08
CA VAL A 39 -0.42 3.64 -10.92
C VAL A 39 -1.34 4.75 -10.39
N LEU A 40 -1.65 4.74 -9.09
CA LEU A 40 -2.50 5.76 -8.46
C LEU A 40 -1.86 7.16 -8.55
N ALA A 41 -0.54 7.27 -8.37
CA ALA A 41 0.17 8.55 -8.51
C ALA A 41 0.06 9.10 -9.92
N LEU A 42 0.29 8.26 -10.95
CA LEU A 42 0.16 8.66 -12.35
C LEU A 42 -1.28 9.06 -12.70
N MET A 43 -2.27 8.30 -12.23
CA MET A 43 -3.69 8.64 -12.43
C MET A 43 -4.02 10.01 -11.83
N ARG A 44 -3.52 10.33 -10.64
CA ARG A 44 -3.73 11.62 -9.96
C ARG A 44 -3.03 12.78 -10.67
N MET A 45 -1.92 12.52 -11.35
CA MET A 45 -1.19 13.52 -12.15
C MET A 45 -1.72 13.63 -13.58
N SER A 46 -2.63 12.74 -13.99
CA SER A 46 -3.22 12.74 -15.34
C SER A 46 -4.03 14.01 -15.60
N LYS A 47 -4.05 14.42 -16.87
CA LYS A 47 -4.92 15.50 -17.38
C LYS A 47 -6.36 15.02 -17.59
N ILE A 48 -6.61 13.71 -17.57
CA ILE A 48 -7.92 13.11 -17.80
C ILE A 48 -8.71 13.16 -16.49
N ALA A 49 -9.72 14.04 -16.44
CA ALA A 49 -10.49 14.33 -15.23
C ALA A 49 -11.08 13.11 -14.52
N PRO A 50 -11.73 12.12 -15.19
CA PRO A 50 -12.27 10.94 -14.52
C PRO A 50 -11.20 10.09 -13.84
N PHE A 51 -10.05 9.85 -14.45
CA PHE A 51 -8.97 9.08 -13.81
C PHE A 51 -8.43 9.78 -12.57
N LYS A 52 -8.23 11.08 -12.65
CA LYS A 52 -7.80 11.89 -11.51
C LYS A 52 -8.82 11.84 -10.38
N ALA A 53 -10.12 11.96 -10.68
CA ALA A 53 -11.18 11.96 -9.67
C ALA A 53 -11.30 10.59 -8.97
N ILE A 54 -11.27 9.49 -9.72
CA ILE A 54 -11.32 8.13 -9.18
C ILE A 54 -10.12 7.89 -8.25
N ALA A 55 -8.90 8.17 -8.71
CA ALA A 55 -7.71 7.96 -7.91
C ALA A 55 -7.69 8.85 -6.66
N TRP A 56 -8.17 10.10 -6.76
CA TRP A 56 -8.31 10.99 -5.61
C TRP A 56 -9.28 10.42 -4.58
N PHE A 57 -10.46 9.97 -5.03
CA PHE A 57 -11.48 9.39 -4.16
C PHE A 57 -10.98 8.14 -3.44
N VAL A 58 -10.36 7.20 -4.19
CA VAL A 58 -9.80 5.97 -3.61
C VAL A 58 -8.75 6.29 -2.55
N VAL A 59 -7.80 7.15 -2.87
CA VAL A 59 -6.74 7.53 -1.92
C VAL A 59 -7.33 8.23 -0.69
N TRP A 60 -8.33 9.09 -0.88
CA TRP A 60 -9.00 9.79 0.22
C TRP A 60 -9.72 8.82 1.17
N VAL A 61 -10.50 7.87 0.64
CA VAL A 61 -11.22 6.86 1.43
C VAL A 61 -10.24 5.98 2.21
N ILE A 62 -9.23 5.43 1.52
CA ILE A 62 -8.28 4.48 2.12
C ILE A 62 -7.43 5.15 3.20
N ARG A 63 -6.96 6.39 2.97
CA ARG A 63 -6.18 7.11 3.98
C ARG A 63 -7.02 7.67 5.13
N GLY A 64 -8.32 7.84 4.91
CA GLY A 64 -9.28 8.24 5.94
C GLY A 64 -9.80 7.10 6.81
N THR A 65 -9.45 5.85 6.49
CA THR A 65 -9.90 4.66 7.24
C THR A 65 -8.72 3.95 7.92
N PRO A 66 -8.88 3.48 9.18
CA PRO A 66 -7.86 2.68 9.85
C PRO A 66 -7.60 1.36 9.10
N LEU A 67 -6.32 0.94 9.03
CA LEU A 67 -5.94 -0.32 8.37
C LEU A 67 -6.70 -1.53 8.93
N LEU A 68 -6.94 -1.57 10.23
CA LEU A 68 -7.69 -2.66 10.86
C LEU A 68 -9.11 -2.77 10.28
N VAL A 69 -9.78 -1.63 10.07
CA VAL A 69 -11.12 -1.60 9.45
C VAL A 69 -11.07 -2.11 8.01
N GLN A 70 -10.04 -1.74 7.25
CA GLN A 70 -9.84 -2.24 5.87
C GLN A 70 -9.69 -3.76 5.86
N ILE A 71 -8.90 -4.33 6.79
CA ILE A 71 -8.75 -5.79 6.94
C ILE A 71 -10.11 -6.45 7.25
N TYR A 72 -10.88 -5.90 8.19
CA TYR A 72 -12.20 -6.43 8.54
C TYR A 72 -13.19 -6.36 7.38
N VAL A 73 -13.22 -5.26 6.65
CA VAL A 73 -14.09 -5.12 5.46
C VAL A 73 -13.72 -6.15 4.39
N ILE A 74 -12.45 -6.40 4.17
CA ILE A 74 -12.00 -7.39 3.19
C ILE A 74 -12.30 -8.81 3.68
N TYR A 75 -11.93 -9.15 4.91
CA TYR A 75 -12.05 -10.51 5.41
C TYR A 75 -13.50 -10.93 5.70
N PHE A 76 -14.31 -10.04 6.28
CA PHE A 76 -15.69 -10.33 6.65
C PHE A 76 -16.72 -9.78 5.65
N GLY A 77 -16.38 -8.74 4.90
CA GLY A 77 -17.30 -8.11 3.95
C GLY A 77 -17.33 -8.79 2.59
N LEU A 78 -16.19 -9.23 2.04
CA LEU A 78 -16.16 -9.88 0.74
C LEU A 78 -16.97 -11.19 0.65
N PRO A 79 -17.06 -12.03 1.70
CA PRO A 79 -17.92 -13.20 1.67
C PRO A 79 -19.40 -12.88 1.41
N SER A 80 -19.90 -11.72 1.81
CA SER A 80 -21.28 -11.30 1.55
C SER A 80 -21.62 -11.10 0.06
N VAL A 81 -20.57 -10.87 -0.76
CA VAL A 81 -20.70 -10.76 -2.22
C VAL A 81 -20.18 -12.01 -2.95
N GLY A 82 -19.98 -13.12 -2.22
CA GLY A 82 -19.56 -14.41 -2.77
C GLY A 82 -18.05 -14.61 -2.94
N LEU A 83 -17.23 -13.67 -2.47
CA LEU A 83 -15.76 -13.75 -2.53
C LEU A 83 -15.19 -14.12 -1.15
N VAL A 84 -14.88 -15.41 -0.96
CA VAL A 84 -14.28 -15.91 0.28
C VAL A 84 -12.77 -16.00 0.10
N LEU A 85 -12.03 -15.25 0.90
CA LEU A 85 -10.57 -15.27 0.93
C LEU A 85 -10.07 -15.80 2.28
N ASP A 86 -9.00 -16.58 2.23
CA ASP A 86 -8.28 -16.99 3.43
C ASP A 86 -7.66 -15.80 4.17
N PRO A 87 -7.32 -15.94 5.46
CA PRO A 87 -6.79 -14.82 6.27
C PRO A 87 -5.55 -14.16 5.68
N ILE A 88 -4.58 -14.94 5.16
CA ILE A 88 -3.33 -14.40 4.61
C ILE A 88 -3.57 -13.62 3.31
N PRO A 89 -4.26 -14.13 2.29
CA PRO A 89 -4.66 -13.35 1.11
C PRO A 89 -5.45 -12.08 1.45
N SER A 90 -6.36 -12.16 2.41
CA SER A 90 -7.14 -10.98 2.87
C SER A 90 -6.24 -9.90 3.46
N ALA A 91 -5.28 -10.30 4.30
CA ALA A 91 -4.31 -9.39 4.89
C ALA A 91 -3.38 -8.78 3.82
N ILE A 92 -2.90 -9.57 2.86
CA ILE A 92 -2.09 -9.08 1.73
C ILE A 92 -2.88 -8.04 0.94
N LEU A 93 -4.12 -8.33 0.59
CA LEU A 93 -4.95 -7.42 -0.19
C LEU A 93 -5.18 -6.09 0.55
N ALA A 94 -5.50 -6.12 1.84
CA ALA A 94 -5.67 -4.93 2.66
C ALA A 94 -4.38 -4.09 2.74
N LEU A 95 -3.24 -4.75 2.96
CA LEU A 95 -1.94 -4.11 3.02
C LEU A 95 -1.53 -3.50 1.68
N VAL A 96 -1.75 -4.20 0.57
CA VAL A 96 -1.48 -3.70 -0.80
C VAL A 96 -2.29 -2.43 -1.08
N ILE A 97 -3.58 -2.43 -0.78
CA ILE A 97 -4.46 -1.28 -0.99
C ILE A 97 -4.02 -0.10 -0.11
N SER A 98 -3.76 -0.35 1.17
CA SER A 98 -3.30 0.67 2.11
C SER A 98 -1.95 1.26 1.69
N GLN A 99 -0.94 0.42 1.45
CA GLN A 99 0.38 0.84 0.99
C GLN A 99 0.32 1.59 -0.34
N GLY A 100 -0.51 1.11 -1.27
CA GLY A 100 -0.75 1.76 -2.55
C GLY A 100 -1.25 3.19 -2.38
N ALA A 101 -2.24 3.40 -1.53
CA ALA A 101 -2.80 4.73 -1.27
C ALA A 101 -1.80 5.67 -0.60
N TYR A 102 -1.11 5.22 0.46
CA TYR A 102 -0.14 6.05 1.18
C TYR A 102 1.08 6.39 0.32
N ASN A 103 1.70 5.39 -0.31
CA ASN A 103 2.89 5.60 -1.13
C ASN A 103 2.59 6.38 -2.42
N SER A 104 1.36 6.32 -2.96
CA SER A 104 0.97 7.13 -4.12
C SER A 104 1.10 8.62 -3.85
N GLU A 105 0.81 9.06 -2.63
CA GLU A 105 0.96 10.45 -2.22
C GLU A 105 2.43 10.86 -2.11
N VAL A 106 3.28 9.97 -1.58
CA VAL A 106 4.72 10.18 -1.50
C VAL A 106 5.32 10.32 -2.91
N ILE A 107 4.97 9.43 -3.83
CA ILE A 107 5.43 9.46 -5.22
C ILE A 107 4.95 10.75 -5.90
N ARG A 108 3.66 11.10 -5.74
CA ARG A 108 3.10 12.32 -6.31
C ARG A 108 3.81 13.58 -5.78
N ALA A 109 4.07 13.64 -4.48
CA ALA A 109 4.77 14.75 -3.86
C ALA A 109 6.22 14.86 -4.35
N ALA A 110 6.93 13.74 -4.43
CA ALA A 110 8.30 13.69 -4.94
C ALA A 110 8.39 14.15 -6.41
N LEU A 111 7.50 13.67 -7.28
CA LEU A 111 7.45 14.11 -8.66
C LEU A 111 7.04 15.59 -8.80
N GLY A 112 6.14 16.05 -7.94
CA GLY A 112 5.71 17.45 -7.92
C GLY A 112 6.73 18.44 -7.36
N SER A 113 7.74 17.96 -6.63
CA SER A 113 8.82 18.78 -6.07
C SER A 113 9.92 19.11 -7.08
N ILE A 114 9.93 18.48 -8.24
CA ILE A 114 10.93 18.72 -9.29
C ILE A 114 10.72 20.14 -9.86
N PRO A 115 11.73 21.04 -9.80
CA PRO A 115 11.61 22.39 -10.32
C PRO A 115 11.31 22.40 -11.83
N LYS A 116 10.45 23.31 -12.27
CA LYS A 116 10.09 23.45 -13.70
C LYS A 116 11.30 23.64 -14.60
N GLY A 117 12.34 24.35 -14.12
CA GLY A 117 13.58 24.56 -14.84
C GLY A 117 14.31 23.28 -15.23
N GLN A 118 14.17 22.19 -14.45
CA GLN A 118 14.73 20.89 -14.82
C GLN A 118 14.06 20.33 -16.09
N PHE A 119 12.75 20.45 -16.19
CA PHE A 119 12.01 20.04 -17.39
C PHE A 119 12.33 20.92 -18.60
N GLU A 120 12.54 22.22 -18.38
CA GLU A 120 12.94 23.17 -19.43
C GLU A 120 14.36 22.87 -19.92
N ALA A 121 15.28 22.57 -19.02
CA ALA A 121 16.63 22.16 -19.38
C ALA A 121 16.66 20.86 -20.18
N CYS A 122 15.88 19.86 -19.78
CA CYS A 122 15.74 18.61 -20.53
C CYS A 122 15.22 18.85 -21.96
N ARG A 123 14.23 19.74 -22.11
CA ARG A 123 13.70 20.10 -23.44
C ARG A 123 14.75 20.82 -24.29
N ALA A 124 15.52 21.74 -23.73
CA ALA A 124 16.58 22.44 -24.42
C ALA A 124 17.69 21.51 -24.93
N LEU A 125 17.94 20.41 -24.20
CA LEU A 125 18.88 19.34 -24.59
C LEU A 125 18.28 18.31 -25.56
N GLY A 126 17.05 18.50 -26.02
CA GLY A 126 16.37 17.56 -26.92
C GLY A 126 15.89 16.26 -26.26
N LEU A 127 15.96 16.16 -24.92
CA LEU A 127 15.41 15.06 -24.15
C LEU A 127 13.88 15.21 -24.09
N ASN A 128 13.21 14.70 -25.11
CA ASN A 128 11.76 14.65 -25.16
C ASN A 128 11.26 13.37 -24.47
N LYS A 129 10.01 13.41 -23.95
CA LYS A 129 9.32 12.32 -23.25
C LYS A 129 9.45 10.99 -23.95
#